data_e417f4b088e427d52297a6c9af61646c
#
_entry.id   e417f4b088e427d52297a6c9af61646c
#
_cell.length_a   1.000
_cell.length_b   1.000
_cell.length_c   1.000
_cell.angle_alpha   90.00
_cell.angle_beta   90.00
_cell.angle_gamma   90.00
#
_symmetry.space_group_name_H-M   'P 1'
#
loop_
_entity.id
_entity.type
_entity.pdbx_description
1 polymer ?
#
loop_
_entity_poly.entity_id
_entity_poly.type
_entity_poly.pdbx_seq_one_letter_code
_entity_poly.pdbx_strand_id
1 'polypeptide(L)'
;MYKGIKEKAQQLPPITLEEMSGIKLMNRTDTKFVASFEQLNAFLLAVQGKYYIQEKEGERLAEYHTTYFDTPDYEMYRMHHCGKKVREKIRVRTYLDSNDTFLEVKNKNNHGRTKKKRIMVEGVDTLRAEGENVIPFLAKHAWYTIDDVSPVIENWFNRITLVNFGKSERLTIDFNLRFHHLKSDEHNKLERVAIIELKRDGNVPSPALEIIRALRIRRSGFSKYCIGSALTHKSLKRNNFKERLMMIHKMENK
;
A
#
# COMPACT_ATOMS: atom_id res chain seq x y z
N MET A 1 3.55 -10.79 -18.86
CA MET A 1 2.73 -9.83 -18.09
C MET A 1 3.59 -8.71 -17.51
N TYR A 2 4.53 -8.99 -16.64
CA TYR A 2 5.44 -8.01 -15.99
C TYR A 2 6.29 -7.19 -16.99
N LYS A 3 6.83 -7.81 -18.05
CA LYS A 3 7.64 -7.17 -19.09
C LYS A 3 6.92 -5.97 -19.73
N GLY A 4 5.64 -6.11 -20.07
CA GLY A 4 4.88 -5.01 -20.69
C GLY A 4 4.62 -3.82 -19.76
N ILE A 5 4.58 -4.00 -18.41
CA ILE A 5 4.53 -2.89 -17.46
C ILE A 5 5.88 -2.17 -17.44
N LYS A 6 7.00 -2.91 -17.38
CA LYS A 6 8.35 -2.33 -17.37
C LYS A 6 8.60 -1.52 -18.64
N GLU A 7 8.23 -2.02 -19.80
CA GLU A 7 8.36 -1.31 -21.10
C GLU A 7 7.59 0.02 -21.10
N LYS A 8 6.33 0.04 -20.61
CA LYS A 8 5.52 1.26 -20.54
C LYS A 8 6.06 2.25 -19.50
N ALA A 9 6.58 1.77 -18.37
CA ALA A 9 7.23 2.58 -17.36
C ALA A 9 8.49 3.27 -17.92
N GLN A 10 9.24 2.60 -18.80
CA GLN A 10 10.41 3.18 -19.44
C GLN A 10 10.08 4.31 -20.45
N GLN A 11 8.84 4.41 -20.90
CA GLN A 11 8.40 5.47 -21.83
C GLN A 11 8.01 6.78 -21.11
N LEU A 12 7.88 6.78 -19.79
CA LEU A 12 7.56 7.97 -19.01
C LEU A 12 8.83 8.75 -18.67
N PRO A 13 8.83 10.08 -18.67
CA PRO A 13 9.98 10.87 -18.23
C PRO A 13 10.25 10.63 -16.75
N PRO A 14 11.51 10.43 -16.34
CA PRO A 14 11.87 10.19 -14.95
C PRO A 14 11.75 11.44 -14.08
N ILE A 15 11.56 11.24 -12.78
CA ILE A 15 11.68 12.25 -11.73
C ILE A 15 12.35 11.62 -10.51
N THR A 16 13.28 12.33 -9.90
CA THR A 16 14.00 11.86 -8.71
C THR A 16 13.17 12.03 -7.43
N LEU A 17 13.57 11.32 -6.37
CA LEU A 17 12.93 11.47 -5.06
C LEU A 17 13.14 12.88 -4.49
N GLU A 18 14.29 13.49 -4.76
CA GLU A 18 14.62 14.85 -4.34
C GLU A 18 13.69 15.87 -4.99
N GLU A 19 13.52 15.82 -6.32
CA GLU A 19 12.58 16.67 -7.06
C GLU A 19 11.12 16.49 -6.60
N MET A 20 10.77 15.31 -6.09
CA MET A 20 9.45 15.03 -5.52
C MET A 20 9.28 15.53 -4.09
N SER A 21 10.36 15.80 -3.35
CA SER A 21 10.32 16.23 -1.95
C SER A 21 9.62 17.57 -1.75
N GLY A 22 9.71 18.45 -2.75
CA GLY A 22 9.05 19.75 -2.79
C GLY A 22 7.53 19.72 -2.98
N ILE A 23 6.94 18.56 -3.28
CA ILE A 23 5.49 18.42 -3.54
C ILE A 23 4.74 18.37 -2.21
N LYS A 24 4.31 19.53 -1.72
CA LYS A 24 3.53 19.68 -0.49
C LYS A 24 2.04 19.58 -0.81
N LEU A 25 1.42 18.45 -0.48
CA LEU A 25 -0.03 18.29 -0.55
C LEU A 25 -0.63 18.62 0.82
N MET A 26 -0.99 19.91 1.03
CA MET A 26 -1.39 20.46 2.33
C MET A 26 -2.72 19.89 2.83
N ASN A 27 -3.74 19.82 1.97
CA ASN A 27 -5.07 19.27 2.27
C ASN A 27 -5.28 17.93 1.55
N ARG A 28 -4.39 16.99 1.80
CA ARG A 28 -4.31 15.74 1.05
C ARG A 28 -5.56 14.87 1.18
N THR A 29 -6.13 14.56 0.02
CA THR A 29 -7.16 13.54 -0.14
C THR A 29 -6.54 12.28 -0.74
N ASP A 30 -6.66 11.15 -0.04
CA ASP A 30 -6.16 9.85 -0.49
C ASP A 30 -7.34 9.02 -1.02
N THR A 31 -7.35 8.70 -2.30
CA THR A 31 -8.40 7.87 -2.93
C THR A 31 -7.78 6.61 -3.53
N LYS A 32 -8.41 5.47 -3.27
CA LYS A 32 -7.94 4.18 -3.80
C LYS A 32 -8.89 3.63 -4.84
N PHE A 33 -8.29 2.98 -5.84
CA PHE A 33 -8.96 2.30 -6.92
C PHE A 33 -8.35 0.92 -7.09
N VAL A 34 -9.17 -0.04 -7.50
CA VAL A 34 -8.72 -1.39 -7.85
C VAL A 34 -8.92 -1.57 -9.34
N ALA A 35 -7.86 -1.90 -10.03
CA ALA A 35 -7.83 -2.07 -11.48
C ALA A 35 -7.44 -3.50 -11.84
N SER A 36 -7.96 -4.01 -12.96
CA SER A 36 -7.43 -5.22 -13.57
C SER A 36 -6.08 -4.93 -14.23
N PHE A 37 -5.38 -5.99 -14.60
CA PHE A 37 -4.10 -5.87 -15.30
C PHE A 37 -4.25 -5.18 -16.67
N GLU A 38 -5.33 -5.45 -17.39
CA GLU A 38 -5.66 -4.79 -18.67
C GLU A 38 -5.91 -3.29 -18.46
N GLN A 39 -6.67 -2.94 -17.42
CA GLN A 39 -6.91 -1.55 -17.05
C GLN A 39 -5.62 -0.84 -16.62
N LEU A 40 -4.72 -1.52 -15.90
CA LEU A 40 -3.41 -0.97 -15.54
C LEU A 40 -2.58 -0.68 -16.80
N ASN A 41 -2.53 -1.61 -17.75
CA ASN A 41 -1.80 -1.40 -18.99
C ASN A 41 -2.35 -0.21 -19.79
N ALA A 42 -3.67 -0.10 -19.90
CA ALA A 42 -4.33 1.04 -20.57
C ALA A 42 -4.07 2.36 -19.80
N PHE A 43 -4.07 2.31 -18.47
CA PHE A 43 -3.76 3.47 -17.64
C PHE A 43 -2.34 3.97 -17.85
N LEU A 44 -1.34 3.08 -17.88
CA LEU A 44 0.05 3.44 -18.10
C LEU A 44 0.31 4.06 -19.48
N LEU A 45 -0.46 3.68 -20.50
CA LEU A 45 -0.44 4.34 -21.81
C LEU A 45 -1.09 5.73 -21.75
N ALA A 46 -2.23 5.86 -21.10
CA ALA A 46 -2.99 7.10 -21.06
C ALA A 46 -2.34 8.22 -20.20
N VAL A 47 -1.44 7.87 -19.29
CA VAL A 47 -0.68 8.86 -18.48
C VAL A 47 0.58 9.38 -19.18
N GLN A 48 0.98 8.81 -20.32
CA GLN A 48 2.09 9.33 -21.13
C GLN A 48 1.82 10.77 -21.56
N GLY A 49 2.86 11.61 -21.56
CA GLY A 49 2.73 13.04 -21.83
C GLY A 49 2.03 13.87 -20.75
N LYS A 50 1.70 13.27 -19.60
CA LYS A 50 1.03 13.95 -18.46
C LYS A 50 1.73 13.73 -17.13
N TYR A 51 2.55 12.67 -16.99
CA TYR A 51 3.18 12.27 -15.74
C TYR A 51 4.66 11.97 -15.90
N TYR A 52 5.38 12.30 -14.84
CA TYR A 52 6.70 11.75 -14.53
C TYR A 52 6.56 10.42 -13.80
N ILE A 53 7.57 9.57 -13.92
CA ILE A 53 7.74 8.37 -13.12
C ILE A 53 8.93 8.52 -12.17
N GLN A 54 8.74 8.14 -10.89
CA GLN A 54 9.84 8.10 -9.95
C GLN A 54 10.90 7.11 -10.42
N GLU A 55 12.14 7.58 -10.47
CA GLU A 55 13.32 6.76 -10.78
C GLU A 55 14.35 6.88 -9.66
N LYS A 56 14.96 5.76 -9.30
CA LYS A 56 16.09 5.68 -8.38
C LYS A 56 17.14 4.77 -9.02
N GLU A 57 18.33 5.29 -9.28
CA GLU A 57 19.46 4.54 -9.86
C GLU A 57 19.09 3.76 -11.15
N GLY A 58 18.27 4.38 -12.01
CA GLY A 58 17.81 3.77 -13.26
C GLY A 58 16.60 2.84 -13.11
N GLU A 59 16.21 2.47 -11.88
CA GLU A 59 15.05 1.61 -11.62
C GLU A 59 13.79 2.45 -11.35
N ARG A 60 12.68 2.05 -11.99
CA ARG A 60 11.37 2.73 -11.94
C ARG A 60 10.30 1.91 -11.25
N LEU A 61 10.63 0.67 -10.92
CA LEU A 61 9.77 -0.27 -10.22
C LEU A 61 10.42 -0.60 -8.87
N ALA A 62 9.91 -0.01 -7.81
CA ALA A 62 10.39 -0.28 -6.47
C ALA A 62 9.76 -1.56 -5.90
N GLU A 63 10.55 -2.39 -5.25
CA GLU A 63 10.09 -3.61 -4.59
C GLU A 63 9.96 -3.42 -3.08
N TYR A 64 8.89 -3.95 -2.52
CA TYR A 64 8.57 -3.82 -1.10
C TYR A 64 8.30 -5.16 -0.47
N HIS A 65 8.85 -5.36 0.71
CA HIS A 65 8.41 -6.38 1.66
C HIS A 65 7.79 -5.69 2.87
N THR A 66 6.69 -6.22 3.40
CA THR A 66 6.00 -5.64 4.56
C THR A 66 5.43 -6.74 5.42
N THR A 67 5.81 -6.77 6.68
CA THR A 67 5.25 -7.65 7.71
C THR A 67 4.30 -6.84 8.58
N TYR A 68 3.04 -7.26 8.68
CA TYR A 68 2.04 -6.65 9.56
C TYR A 68 1.95 -7.39 10.87
N PHE A 69 1.77 -6.62 11.93
CA PHE A 69 1.57 -7.10 13.30
C PHE A 69 0.11 -6.96 13.70
N ASP A 70 -0.34 -7.86 14.57
CA ASP A 70 -1.63 -7.75 15.27
C ASP A 70 -1.57 -8.49 16.59
N THR A 71 -2.59 -8.28 17.43
CA THR A 71 -2.79 -9.05 18.66
C THR A 71 -3.14 -10.51 18.34
N PRO A 72 -3.00 -11.45 19.30
CA PRO A 72 -3.38 -12.85 19.11
C PRO A 72 -4.82 -13.04 18.61
N ASP A 73 -5.72 -12.12 18.97
CA ASP A 73 -7.14 -12.12 18.59
C ASP A 73 -7.46 -11.29 17.33
N TYR A 74 -6.45 -10.80 16.61
CA TYR A 74 -6.59 -9.99 15.40
C TYR A 74 -7.42 -8.71 15.63
N GLU A 75 -7.16 -7.97 16.69
CA GLU A 75 -7.96 -6.80 17.06
C GLU A 75 -7.89 -5.69 16.01
N MET A 76 -6.69 -5.37 15.48
CA MET A 76 -6.54 -4.36 14.42
C MET A 76 -7.27 -4.78 13.13
N TYR A 77 -7.26 -6.08 12.79
CA TYR A 77 -8.04 -6.62 11.69
C TYR A 77 -9.54 -6.44 11.95
N ARG A 78 -10.03 -6.87 13.13
CA ARG A 78 -11.43 -6.79 13.51
C ARG A 78 -11.96 -5.36 13.52
N MET A 79 -11.18 -4.42 14.07
CA MET A 79 -11.52 -2.99 14.04
C MET A 79 -11.70 -2.50 12.61
N HIS A 80 -10.79 -2.88 11.70
CA HIS A 80 -10.90 -2.48 10.30
C HIS A 80 -12.08 -3.17 9.60
N HIS A 81 -12.28 -4.46 9.83
CA HIS A 81 -13.39 -5.23 9.28
C HIS A 81 -14.75 -4.65 9.69
N CYS A 82 -14.91 -4.30 10.97
CA CYS A 82 -16.14 -3.69 11.51
C CYS A 82 -16.29 -2.19 11.12
N GLY A 83 -15.39 -1.62 10.34
CA GLY A 83 -15.48 -0.24 9.86
C GLY A 83 -15.19 0.81 10.93
N LYS A 84 -14.57 0.45 12.07
CA LYS A 84 -14.21 1.42 13.12
C LYS A 84 -13.39 2.55 12.53
N LYS A 85 -13.80 3.80 12.80
CA LYS A 85 -13.10 4.99 12.29
C LYS A 85 -11.73 5.13 12.93
N VAL A 86 -11.67 5.00 14.25
CA VAL A 86 -10.43 5.00 15.04
C VAL A 86 -9.81 3.61 14.99
N ARG A 87 -8.58 3.52 14.49
CA ARG A 87 -7.88 2.24 14.33
C ARG A 87 -6.39 2.43 14.09
N GLU A 88 -5.63 1.44 14.46
CA GLU A 88 -4.19 1.39 14.29
C GLU A 88 -3.75 0.31 13.32
N LYS A 89 -2.52 0.43 12.84
CA LYS A 89 -1.74 -0.60 12.16
C LYS A 89 -0.28 -0.46 12.52
N ILE A 90 0.32 -1.56 12.89
CA ILE A 90 1.75 -1.70 13.12
C ILE A 90 2.33 -2.59 12.03
N ARG A 91 3.46 -2.20 11.46
CA ARG A 91 4.14 -2.99 10.45
C ARG A 91 5.63 -2.68 10.40
N VAL A 92 6.40 -3.67 9.98
CA VAL A 92 7.77 -3.47 9.50
C VAL A 92 7.75 -3.48 7.98
N ARG A 93 8.45 -2.53 7.38
CA ARG A 93 8.54 -2.41 5.92
C ARG A 93 9.98 -2.28 5.49
N THR A 94 10.40 -3.17 4.58
CA THR A 94 11.68 -3.13 3.90
C THR A 94 11.49 -2.62 2.46
N TYR A 95 12.31 -1.68 2.07
CA TYR A 95 12.51 -1.23 0.69
C TYR A 95 13.61 -2.10 0.12
N LEU A 96 13.26 -3.08 -0.72
CA LEU A 96 14.21 -4.10 -1.17
C LEU A 96 15.34 -3.52 -2.03
N ASP A 97 15.10 -2.39 -2.71
CA ASP A 97 16.08 -1.72 -3.55
C ASP A 97 17.20 -1.02 -2.74
N SER A 98 16.91 -0.55 -1.51
CA SER A 98 17.87 0.12 -0.62
C SER A 98 18.18 -0.67 0.64
N ASN A 99 17.45 -1.75 0.86
CA ASN A 99 17.48 -2.55 2.10
C ASN A 99 17.14 -1.75 3.38
N ASP A 100 16.56 -0.55 3.20
CA ASP A 100 16.09 0.25 4.34
C ASP A 100 14.86 -0.41 4.97
N THR A 101 14.89 -0.63 6.26
CA THR A 101 13.79 -1.24 7.01
C THR A 101 13.26 -0.29 8.09
N PHE A 102 11.94 -0.18 8.17
CA PHE A 102 11.27 0.74 9.09
C PHE A 102 10.15 0.03 9.87
N LEU A 103 10.13 0.22 11.18
CA LEU A 103 8.93 0.01 11.98
C LEU A 103 8.02 1.22 11.82
N GLU A 104 6.80 0.99 11.39
CA GLU A 104 5.81 2.03 11.11
C GLU A 104 4.54 1.82 11.93
N VAL A 105 4.10 2.86 12.63
CA VAL A 105 2.79 2.95 13.30
C VAL A 105 1.91 3.90 12.52
N LYS A 106 0.70 3.45 12.19
CA LYS A 106 -0.28 4.23 11.43
C LYS A 106 -1.60 4.29 12.18
N ASN A 107 -1.91 5.46 12.75
CA ASN A 107 -3.13 5.74 13.50
C ASN A 107 -4.11 6.55 12.66
N LYS A 108 -5.36 6.11 12.62
CA LYS A 108 -6.47 6.86 12.02
C LYS A 108 -7.41 7.34 13.13
N ASN A 109 -7.74 8.63 13.13
CA ASN A 109 -8.67 9.23 14.09
C ASN A 109 -10.12 9.22 13.58
N ASN A 110 -11.06 9.66 14.44
CA ASN A 110 -12.49 9.77 14.13
C ASN A 110 -12.82 10.76 12.99
N HIS A 111 -11.97 11.78 12.77
CA HIS A 111 -12.08 12.73 11.66
C HIS A 111 -11.52 12.20 10.33
N GLY A 112 -11.13 10.91 10.28
CA GLY A 112 -10.57 10.30 9.08
C GLY A 112 -9.11 10.64 8.78
N ARG A 113 -8.48 11.52 9.57
CA ARG A 113 -7.07 11.87 9.41
C ARG A 113 -6.19 10.72 9.88
N THR A 114 -5.11 10.51 9.14
CA THR A 114 -4.13 9.46 9.43
C THR A 114 -2.79 10.09 9.80
N LYS A 115 -2.27 9.72 10.98
CA LYS A 115 -0.88 10.00 11.37
C LYS A 115 -0.04 8.74 11.11
N LYS A 116 1.14 8.92 10.53
CA LYS A 116 2.14 7.87 10.37
C LYS A 116 3.44 8.31 11.03
N LYS A 117 3.98 7.45 11.88
CA LYS A 117 5.30 7.59 12.48
C LYS A 117 6.15 6.38 12.12
N ARG A 118 7.46 6.56 12.00
CA ARG A 118 8.39 5.47 11.72
C ARG A 118 9.74 5.72 12.35
N ILE A 119 10.42 4.63 12.67
CA ILE A 119 11.85 4.58 13.00
C ILE A 119 12.52 3.54 12.09
N MET A 120 13.83 3.70 11.88
CA MET A 120 14.63 2.68 11.21
C MET A 120 14.88 1.54 12.18
N VAL A 121 14.86 0.31 11.68
CA VAL A 121 15.13 -0.93 12.40
C VAL A 121 15.89 -1.89 11.48
N GLU A 122 16.57 -2.87 12.03
CA GLU A 122 17.31 -3.85 11.24
C GLU A 122 16.38 -4.87 10.56
N GLY A 123 15.34 -5.33 11.28
CA GLY A 123 14.41 -6.32 10.75
C GLY A 123 13.23 -6.63 11.66
N VAL A 124 12.45 -7.62 11.28
CA VAL A 124 11.33 -8.13 12.10
C VAL A 124 11.86 -8.93 13.30
N ASP A 125 12.87 -9.76 13.05
CA ASP A 125 13.40 -10.69 14.04
C ASP A 125 14.22 -9.97 15.13
N THR A 126 14.78 -8.81 14.80
CA THR A 126 15.60 -8.00 15.71
C THR A 126 14.80 -7.01 16.56
N LEU A 127 13.49 -6.80 16.30
CA LEU A 127 12.69 -5.78 16.98
C LEU A 127 12.73 -5.86 18.52
N ARG A 128 12.76 -7.06 19.08
CA ARG A 128 12.86 -7.24 20.53
C ARG A 128 14.27 -6.97 21.07
N ALA A 129 15.30 -7.30 20.28
CA ALA A 129 16.69 -7.00 20.61
C ALA A 129 16.99 -5.49 20.52
N GLU A 130 16.31 -4.79 19.61
CA GLU A 130 16.39 -3.33 19.43
C GLU A 130 15.50 -2.56 20.45
N GLY A 131 15.21 -3.16 21.60
CA GLY A 131 14.26 -2.64 22.60
C GLY A 131 14.49 -1.19 23.02
N GLU A 132 15.75 -0.74 23.10
CA GLU A 132 16.10 0.64 23.46
C GLU A 132 15.46 1.69 22.53
N ASN A 133 15.27 1.40 21.27
CA ASN A 133 14.63 2.28 20.29
C ASN A 133 13.15 1.95 20.07
N VAL A 134 12.82 0.66 20.00
CA VAL A 134 11.48 0.16 19.66
C VAL A 134 10.48 0.40 20.78
N ILE A 135 10.85 0.12 22.05
CA ILE A 135 9.94 0.26 23.18
C ILE A 135 9.49 1.71 23.38
N PRO A 136 10.39 2.72 23.46
CA PRO A 136 9.97 4.12 23.59
C PRO A 136 9.18 4.62 22.38
N PHE A 137 9.51 4.14 21.16
CA PHE A 137 8.78 4.52 19.97
C PHE A 137 7.34 4.01 20.01
N LEU A 138 7.12 2.73 20.34
CA LEU A 138 5.78 2.17 20.47
C LEU A 138 5.01 2.82 21.60
N ALA A 139 5.60 2.99 22.79
CA ALA A 139 4.98 3.65 23.94
C ALA A 139 4.48 5.07 23.61
N LYS A 140 5.20 5.79 22.75
CA LYS A 140 4.83 7.16 22.33
C LYS A 140 3.80 7.21 21.22
N HIS A 141 3.74 6.20 20.34
CA HIS A 141 3.05 6.31 19.06
C HIS A 141 2.02 5.20 18.78
N ALA A 142 2.06 4.09 19.50
CA ALA A 142 1.16 2.96 19.35
C ALA A 142 0.20 2.83 20.54
N TRP A 143 -0.86 2.04 20.34
CA TRP A 143 -1.77 1.62 21.42
C TRP A 143 -1.34 0.30 22.05
N TYR A 144 -0.46 -0.41 21.38
CA TYR A 144 0.04 -1.73 21.77
C TYR A 144 1.54 -1.68 22.00
N THR A 145 2.00 -2.46 22.98
CA THR A 145 3.42 -2.72 23.20
C THR A 145 3.94 -3.78 22.26
N ILE A 146 5.24 -4.02 22.24
CA ILE A 146 5.85 -5.11 21.45
C ILE A 146 5.40 -6.49 21.93
N ASP A 147 4.98 -6.61 23.19
CA ASP A 147 4.53 -7.87 23.80
C ASP A 147 3.06 -8.17 23.51
N ASP A 148 2.25 -7.15 23.20
CA ASP A 148 0.85 -7.32 22.84
C ASP A 148 0.66 -7.82 21.41
N VAL A 149 1.68 -7.69 20.55
CA VAL A 149 1.57 -7.95 19.12
C VAL A 149 2.63 -8.92 18.63
N SER A 150 2.28 -9.63 17.58
CA SER A 150 3.18 -10.54 16.86
C SER A 150 3.04 -10.35 15.35
N PRO A 151 4.05 -10.73 14.55
CA PRO A 151 3.93 -10.75 13.10
C PRO A 151 2.86 -11.77 12.67
N VAL A 152 1.93 -11.35 11.80
CA VAL A 152 0.79 -12.19 11.38
C VAL A 152 0.75 -12.46 9.89
N ILE A 153 1.16 -11.50 9.06
CA ILE A 153 1.13 -11.65 7.62
C ILE A 153 2.23 -10.84 6.94
N GLU A 154 2.87 -11.44 5.98
CA GLU A 154 3.81 -10.80 5.08
C GLU A 154 3.18 -10.47 3.75
N ASN A 155 3.67 -9.43 3.11
CA ASN A 155 3.20 -8.98 1.82
C ASN A 155 4.35 -8.42 0.99
N TRP A 156 4.55 -8.96 -0.21
CA TRP A 156 5.46 -8.43 -1.23
C TRP A 156 4.66 -7.80 -2.36
N PHE A 157 5.18 -6.74 -2.94
CA PHE A 157 4.58 -6.10 -4.09
C PHE A 157 5.57 -5.19 -4.82
N ASN A 158 5.30 -4.94 -6.09
CA ASN A 158 6.00 -3.95 -6.88
C ASN A 158 5.21 -2.64 -6.89
N ARG A 159 5.90 -1.52 -6.95
CA ARG A 159 5.31 -0.18 -6.96
C ARG A 159 5.88 0.68 -8.07
N ILE A 160 4.98 1.34 -8.78
CA ILE A 160 5.26 2.50 -9.61
C ILE A 160 4.77 3.74 -8.87
N THR A 161 5.55 4.81 -8.86
CA THR A 161 5.14 6.12 -8.35
C THR A 161 5.14 7.13 -9.48
N LEU A 162 4.00 7.78 -9.70
CA LEU A 162 3.82 8.80 -10.72
C LEU A 162 3.52 10.15 -10.08
N VAL A 163 3.99 11.22 -10.74
CA VAL A 163 3.68 12.61 -10.38
C VAL A 163 3.25 13.32 -11.66
N ASN A 164 2.13 14.02 -11.63
CA ASN A 164 1.70 14.81 -12.80
C ASN A 164 2.68 15.98 -13.07
N PHE A 165 2.75 16.42 -14.32
CA PHE A 165 3.66 17.50 -14.70
C PHE A 165 3.46 18.78 -13.90
N GLY A 166 2.23 19.07 -13.49
CA GLY A 166 1.90 20.20 -12.61
C GLY A 166 2.27 20.00 -11.14
N LYS A 167 2.83 18.84 -10.75
CA LYS A 167 3.24 18.48 -9.37
C LYS A 167 2.16 18.69 -8.31
N SER A 168 0.87 18.62 -8.70
CA SER A 168 -0.30 18.80 -7.83
C SER A 168 -0.92 17.49 -7.32
N GLU A 169 -0.49 16.36 -7.87
CA GLU A 169 -0.93 15.03 -7.44
C GLU A 169 0.16 13.98 -7.59
N ARG A 170 0.06 12.94 -6.78
CA ARG A 170 0.94 11.77 -6.82
C ARG A 170 0.10 10.50 -6.80
N LEU A 171 0.47 9.57 -7.65
CA LEU A 171 -0.09 8.22 -7.66
C LEU A 171 0.94 7.21 -7.20
N THR A 172 0.49 6.20 -6.48
CA THR A 172 1.24 4.97 -6.28
C THR A 172 0.42 3.82 -6.83
N ILE A 173 1.03 2.97 -7.64
CA ILE A 173 0.41 1.81 -8.27
C ILE A 173 1.12 0.57 -7.75
N ASP A 174 0.41 -0.22 -6.95
CA ASP A 174 0.91 -1.45 -6.37
C ASP A 174 0.33 -2.64 -7.13
N PHE A 175 1.16 -3.56 -7.57
CA PHE A 175 0.79 -4.75 -8.34
C PHE A 175 1.70 -5.93 -8.00
N ASN A 176 1.44 -7.13 -8.55
CA ASN A 176 2.17 -8.35 -8.22
C ASN A 176 2.18 -8.60 -6.70
N LEU A 177 0.97 -8.55 -6.09
CA LEU A 177 0.85 -8.70 -4.66
C LEU A 177 0.95 -10.18 -4.27
N ARG A 178 1.82 -10.49 -3.33
CA ARG A 178 1.98 -11.83 -2.74
C ARG A 178 1.77 -11.72 -1.24
N PHE A 179 1.10 -12.69 -0.67
CA PHE A 179 0.78 -12.75 0.76
C PHE A 179 1.20 -14.10 1.31
N HIS A 180 1.74 -14.10 2.52
CA HIS A 180 2.03 -15.26 3.33
C HIS A 180 1.53 -15.00 4.74
N HIS A 181 0.61 -15.84 5.23
CA HIS A 181 0.06 -15.73 6.57
C HIS A 181 0.84 -16.63 7.52
N LEU A 182 1.58 -16.05 8.45
CA LEU A 182 2.59 -16.73 9.25
C LEU A 182 2.01 -17.82 10.19
N LYS A 183 0.79 -17.66 10.69
CA LYS A 183 0.17 -18.63 11.59
C LYS A 183 -0.47 -19.82 10.87
N SER A 184 -1.07 -19.62 9.70
CA SER A 184 -1.74 -20.66 8.92
C SER A 184 -0.84 -21.25 7.83
N ASP A 185 0.31 -20.66 7.59
CA ASP A 185 1.25 -20.95 6.51
C ASP A 185 0.61 -20.94 5.10
N GLU A 186 -0.49 -20.20 4.97
CA GLU A 186 -1.24 -20.08 3.72
C GLU A 186 -0.69 -18.94 2.88
N HIS A 187 -0.53 -19.22 1.59
CA HIS A 187 -0.05 -18.26 0.59
C HIS A 187 -1.17 -17.83 -0.36
N ASN A 188 -1.11 -16.60 -0.85
CA ASN A 188 -1.99 -16.12 -1.91
C ASN A 188 -1.26 -15.12 -2.80
N LYS A 189 -1.60 -15.10 -4.08
CA LYS A 189 -1.06 -14.17 -5.07
C LYS A 189 -2.18 -13.45 -5.78
N LEU A 190 -1.99 -12.16 -6.04
CA LEU A 190 -2.85 -11.36 -6.89
C LEU A 190 -2.00 -10.81 -8.04
N GLU A 191 -2.03 -11.52 -9.16
CA GLU A 191 -1.18 -11.22 -10.32
C GLU A 191 -1.88 -10.33 -11.33
N ARG A 192 -3.22 -10.35 -11.36
CA ARG A 192 -4.05 -9.58 -12.30
C ARG A 192 -4.75 -8.38 -11.68
N VAL A 193 -4.43 -8.06 -10.43
CA VAL A 193 -4.98 -6.92 -9.69
C VAL A 193 -3.90 -5.89 -9.42
N ALA A 194 -4.23 -4.63 -9.67
CA ALA A 194 -3.41 -3.48 -9.29
C ALA A 194 -4.20 -2.52 -8.39
N ILE A 195 -3.49 -1.88 -7.46
CA ILE A 195 -4.04 -0.90 -6.53
C ILE A 195 -3.48 0.47 -6.88
N ILE A 196 -4.32 1.36 -7.36
CA ILE A 196 -3.95 2.75 -7.64
C ILE A 196 -4.37 3.60 -6.44
N GLU A 197 -3.42 4.27 -5.80
CA GLU A 197 -3.70 5.26 -4.75
C GLU A 197 -3.35 6.65 -5.26
N LEU A 198 -4.37 7.46 -5.46
CA LEU A 198 -4.25 8.87 -5.85
C LEU A 198 -4.19 9.73 -4.58
N LYS A 199 -3.15 10.55 -4.50
CA LYS A 199 -2.97 11.58 -3.48
C LYS A 199 -2.94 12.94 -4.16
N ARG A 200 -3.90 13.79 -3.84
CA ARG A 200 -4.01 15.13 -4.41
C ARG A 200 -4.34 16.16 -3.34
N ASP A 201 -4.09 17.42 -3.64
CA ASP A 201 -4.45 18.51 -2.76
C ASP A 201 -5.91 18.92 -3.02
N GLY A 202 -6.76 18.78 -2.01
CA GLY A 202 -8.17 19.17 -2.06
C GLY A 202 -8.93 18.64 -3.29
N ASN A 203 -9.60 19.55 -3.99
CA ASN A 203 -10.42 19.29 -5.17
C ASN A 203 -9.78 19.80 -6.49
N VAL A 204 -8.47 19.97 -6.52
CA VAL A 204 -7.75 20.36 -7.74
C VAL A 204 -8.08 19.38 -8.89
N PRO A 205 -8.25 19.87 -10.14
CA PRO A 205 -8.42 19.01 -11.30
C PRO A 205 -7.33 17.94 -11.37
N SER A 206 -7.72 16.71 -11.70
CA SER A 206 -6.84 15.55 -11.66
C SER A 206 -6.89 14.80 -12.99
N PRO A 207 -5.82 14.87 -13.80
CA PRO A 207 -5.72 14.07 -15.02
C PRO A 207 -5.90 12.57 -14.74
N ALA A 208 -5.43 12.07 -13.58
CA ALA A 208 -5.64 10.68 -13.20
C ALA A 208 -7.12 10.32 -13.07
N LEU A 209 -7.95 11.19 -12.48
CA LEU A 209 -9.38 10.91 -12.30
C LEU A 209 -10.13 10.85 -13.64
N GLU A 210 -9.75 11.66 -14.61
CA GLU A 210 -10.32 11.61 -15.96
C GLU A 210 -10.01 10.27 -16.64
N ILE A 211 -8.73 9.85 -16.60
CA ILE A 211 -8.27 8.57 -17.13
C ILE A 211 -8.95 7.39 -16.40
N ILE A 212 -9.00 7.43 -15.08
CA ILE A 212 -9.63 6.39 -14.25
C ILE A 212 -11.13 6.23 -14.60
N ARG A 213 -11.85 7.34 -14.82
CA ARG A 213 -13.25 7.33 -15.24
C ARG A 213 -13.41 6.76 -16.65
N ALA A 214 -12.60 7.22 -17.61
CA ALA A 214 -12.63 6.74 -19.00
C ALA A 214 -12.38 5.22 -19.06
N LEU A 215 -11.46 4.71 -18.24
CA LEU A 215 -11.14 3.28 -18.15
C LEU A 215 -12.11 2.49 -17.26
N ARG A 216 -13.16 3.14 -16.70
CA ARG A 216 -14.14 2.50 -15.81
C ARG A 216 -13.51 1.80 -14.59
N ILE A 217 -12.39 2.33 -14.09
CA ILE A 217 -11.73 1.80 -12.89
C ILE A 217 -12.52 2.30 -11.67
N ARG A 218 -13.00 1.36 -10.85
CA ARG A 218 -13.89 1.69 -9.73
C ARG A 218 -13.10 2.08 -8.48
N ARG A 219 -13.60 3.11 -7.79
CA ARG A 219 -13.14 3.45 -6.45
C ARG A 219 -13.42 2.28 -5.52
N SER A 220 -12.41 1.79 -4.83
CA SER A 220 -12.53 0.72 -3.85
C SER A 220 -11.48 0.87 -2.76
N GLY A 221 -11.90 0.76 -1.50
CA GLY A 221 -10.96 0.69 -0.40
C GLY A 221 -10.21 -0.65 -0.42
N PHE A 222 -8.89 -0.60 -0.45
CA PHE A 222 -8.04 -1.78 -0.38
C PHE A 222 -7.03 -1.64 0.77
N SER A 223 -7.03 -2.61 1.68
CA SER A 223 -6.02 -2.75 2.72
C SER A 223 -5.24 -4.03 2.48
N LYS A 224 -3.95 -3.94 2.13
CA LYS A 224 -3.10 -5.12 1.94
C LYS A 224 -3.16 -6.05 3.14
N TYR A 225 -3.07 -5.49 4.36
CA TYR A 225 -3.24 -6.26 5.59
C TYR A 225 -4.56 -7.03 5.62
N CYS A 226 -5.69 -6.32 5.56
CA CYS A 226 -6.99 -6.96 5.76
C CYS A 226 -7.41 -7.88 4.61
N ILE A 227 -7.13 -7.50 3.36
CA ILE A 227 -7.45 -8.34 2.20
C ILE A 227 -6.54 -9.55 2.15
N GLY A 228 -5.23 -9.36 2.38
CA GLY A 228 -4.29 -10.47 2.48
C GLY A 228 -4.70 -11.49 3.55
N SER A 229 -4.98 -11.02 4.79
CA SER A 229 -5.43 -11.89 5.87
C SER A 229 -6.76 -12.59 5.55
N ALA A 230 -7.72 -11.90 4.91
CA ALA A 230 -8.99 -12.51 4.50
C ALA A 230 -8.84 -13.58 3.40
N LEU A 231 -7.81 -13.47 2.56
CA LEU A 231 -7.49 -14.45 1.51
C LEU A 231 -6.74 -15.67 2.05
N THR A 232 -5.90 -15.49 3.09
CA THR A 232 -4.98 -16.51 3.59
C THR A 232 -5.38 -17.11 4.94
N HIS A 233 -6.37 -16.56 5.65
CA HIS A 233 -6.83 -17.08 6.94
C HIS A 233 -8.35 -17.29 6.97
N LYS A 234 -8.78 -18.53 6.73
CA LYS A 234 -10.19 -18.89 6.53
C LYS A 234 -11.11 -18.63 7.73
N SER A 235 -10.59 -18.68 8.97
CA SER A 235 -11.36 -18.47 10.18
C SER A 235 -11.68 -17.01 10.51
N LEU A 236 -11.01 -16.06 9.86
CA LEU A 236 -11.28 -14.64 10.05
C LEU A 236 -12.64 -14.25 9.43
N LYS A 237 -13.43 -13.44 10.15
CA LYS A 237 -14.66 -12.85 9.62
C LYS A 237 -14.32 -11.97 8.40
N ARG A 238 -14.95 -12.24 7.25
CA ARG A 238 -14.69 -11.54 5.97
C ARG A 238 -15.94 -11.03 5.25
N ASN A 239 -17.10 -11.16 5.88
CA ASN A 239 -18.38 -10.74 5.29
C ASN A 239 -18.37 -9.27 4.82
N ASN A 240 -17.78 -8.34 5.57
CA ASN A 240 -17.68 -6.92 5.20
C ASN A 240 -16.65 -6.66 4.08
N PHE A 241 -15.89 -7.66 3.68
CA PHE A 241 -14.99 -7.61 2.53
C PHE A 241 -15.52 -8.41 1.34
N LYS A 242 -16.69 -9.06 1.45
CA LYS A 242 -17.24 -9.99 0.43
C LYS A 242 -17.23 -9.39 -0.97
N GLU A 243 -17.78 -8.19 -1.16
CA GLU A 243 -17.84 -7.53 -2.46
C GLU A 243 -16.44 -7.32 -3.08
N ARG A 244 -15.48 -6.91 -2.24
CA ARG A 244 -14.08 -6.70 -2.68
C ARG A 244 -13.40 -8.02 -3.05
N LEU A 245 -13.59 -9.06 -2.25
CA LEU A 245 -13.06 -10.40 -2.51
C LEU A 245 -13.66 -10.99 -3.79
N MET A 246 -14.98 -10.82 -4.03
CA MET A 246 -15.64 -11.25 -5.26
C MET A 246 -15.12 -10.47 -6.48
N MET A 247 -14.90 -9.16 -6.35
CA MET A 247 -14.32 -8.34 -7.42
C MET A 247 -12.89 -8.80 -7.75
N ILE A 248 -12.05 -9.04 -6.74
CA ILE A 248 -10.69 -9.54 -6.90
C ILE A 248 -10.72 -10.92 -7.60
N HIS A 249 -11.52 -11.84 -7.09
CA HIS A 249 -11.66 -13.17 -7.67
C HIS A 249 -12.07 -13.11 -9.16
N LYS A 250 -13.01 -12.23 -9.50
CA LYS A 250 -13.43 -12.03 -10.91
C LYS A 250 -12.29 -11.47 -11.78
N MET A 251 -11.40 -10.65 -11.24
CA MET A 251 -10.24 -10.11 -11.98
C MET A 251 -9.15 -11.15 -12.17
N GLU A 252 -8.89 -11.98 -11.14
CA GLU A 252 -7.85 -13.02 -11.19
C GLU A 252 -8.23 -14.18 -12.13
N ASN A 253 -9.52 -14.44 -12.35
CA ASN A 253 -10.01 -15.56 -13.19
C ASN A 253 -10.41 -15.14 -14.62
N LYS A 254 -10.09 -13.93 -15.04
CA LYS A 254 -10.25 -13.48 -16.42
C LYS A 254 -8.97 -13.72 -17.21
#